data_a6316a1d87c8cff1d8e5ac2c87b389d1
#
_entry.id   a6316a1d87c8cff1d8e5ac2c87b389d1
#
_cell.length_a   1.000
_cell.length_b   1.000
_cell.length_c   1.000
_cell.angle_alpha   90.00
_cell.angle_beta   90.00
_cell.angle_gamma   90.00
#
_symmetry.space_group_name_H-M   'P 1'
#
loop_
_entity.id
_entity.type
_entity.pdbx_description
1 polymer ?
#
loop_
_entity_poly.entity_id
_entity_poly.type
_entity_poly.pdbx_seq_one_letter_code
_entity_poly.pdbx_strand_id
1 'polypeptide(L)'
;MEKIDGMSRDLELEAREKLKSVFPDCFAEGKLDIDKLLNICGEYIDDDFEKYEFKWKGKNDCLKLAQRRSAGTLRPCREESVDWENTENLYIEGDNLEVLKILQSSYYRKVKMIYIDPPYNTGNDFVYEDDYKDPIERYKEVTSQTTKSNPETMGRFHTNWLNMMYPRLRLAANLLRDDGVIFI
;
A
#
# COMPACT_ATOMS: atom_id res chain seq x y z
N MET A 1 -7.56 22.40 -20.69
CA MET A 1 -6.45 22.08 -19.76
C MET A 1 -7.07 21.65 -18.45
N GLU A 2 -7.09 20.34 -18.16
CA GLU A 2 -7.57 19.85 -16.87
C GLU A 2 -6.64 20.36 -15.78
N LYS A 3 -7.21 20.94 -14.73
CA LYS A 3 -6.42 21.38 -13.56
C LYS A 3 -5.94 20.14 -12.85
N ILE A 4 -4.62 19.98 -12.75
CA ILE A 4 -4.01 18.97 -11.87
C ILE A 4 -4.37 19.36 -10.43
N ASP A 5 -4.97 18.44 -9.69
CA ASP A 5 -5.47 18.67 -8.33
C ASP A 5 -4.36 18.69 -7.27
N GLY A 6 -3.09 18.51 -7.66
CA GLY A 6 -1.93 18.51 -6.78
C GLY A 6 -1.78 17.28 -5.89
N MET A 7 -2.59 16.26 -6.10
CA MET A 7 -2.55 15.00 -5.34
C MET A 7 -1.86 13.88 -6.13
N SER A 8 -1.37 12.87 -5.46
CA SER A 8 -0.89 11.64 -6.09
C SER A 8 -2.03 10.93 -6.83
N ARG A 9 -1.69 9.98 -7.72
CA ARG A 9 -2.67 9.20 -8.49
C ARG A 9 -3.75 8.60 -7.59
N ASP A 10 -4.98 8.62 -8.06
CA ASP A 10 -6.11 7.97 -7.43
C ASP A 10 -6.25 6.54 -7.94
N LEU A 11 -5.54 5.62 -7.28
CA LEU A 11 -5.51 4.21 -7.67
C LEU A 11 -6.87 3.51 -7.49
N GLU A 12 -7.69 3.99 -6.55
CA GLU A 12 -9.03 3.46 -6.34
C GLU A 12 -9.96 3.85 -7.48
N LEU A 13 -9.96 5.13 -7.87
CA LEU A 13 -10.75 5.61 -8.99
C LEU A 13 -10.32 4.93 -10.29
N GLU A 14 -9.01 4.80 -10.54
CA GLU A 14 -8.51 4.12 -11.73
C GLU A 14 -8.92 2.65 -11.80
N ALA A 15 -8.86 1.92 -10.67
CA ALA A 15 -9.31 0.55 -10.60
C ALA A 15 -10.81 0.42 -10.89
N ARG A 16 -11.61 1.33 -10.33
CA ARG A 16 -13.05 1.40 -10.56
C ARG A 16 -13.39 1.68 -12.04
N GLU A 17 -12.73 2.65 -12.65
CA GLU A 17 -12.96 2.98 -14.07
C GLU A 17 -12.53 1.83 -15.00
N LYS A 18 -11.44 1.14 -14.69
CA LYS A 18 -11.05 -0.09 -15.41
C LYS A 18 -12.11 -1.18 -15.30
N LEU A 19 -12.60 -1.43 -14.07
CA LEU A 19 -13.65 -2.42 -13.86
C LEU A 19 -14.93 -2.03 -14.60
N LYS A 20 -15.31 -0.76 -14.57
CA LYS A 20 -16.46 -0.23 -15.28
C LYS A 20 -16.31 -0.32 -16.80
N SER A 21 -15.11 -0.17 -17.34
CA SER A 21 -14.86 -0.33 -18.77
C SER A 21 -15.05 -1.77 -19.25
N VAL A 22 -14.79 -2.76 -18.39
CA VAL A 22 -14.95 -4.18 -18.70
C VAL A 22 -16.37 -4.67 -18.42
N PHE A 23 -16.97 -4.21 -17.32
CA PHE A 23 -18.29 -4.63 -16.84
C PHE A 23 -19.22 -3.43 -16.59
N PRO A 24 -19.60 -2.66 -17.63
CA PRO A 24 -20.40 -1.45 -17.45
C PRO A 24 -21.76 -1.71 -16.80
N ASP A 25 -22.38 -2.85 -17.10
CA ASP A 25 -23.70 -3.23 -16.59
C ASP A 25 -23.69 -3.56 -15.07
N CYS A 26 -22.50 -3.79 -14.49
CA CYS A 26 -22.35 -4.00 -13.06
C CYS A 26 -22.33 -2.69 -12.26
N PHE A 27 -22.56 -1.54 -12.90
CA PHE A 27 -22.57 -0.26 -12.20
C PHE A 27 -23.94 0.40 -12.28
N ALA A 28 -24.48 0.81 -11.13
CA ALA A 28 -25.69 1.58 -11.01
C ALA A 28 -25.41 2.85 -10.19
N GLU A 29 -25.74 4.04 -10.71
CA GLU A 29 -25.49 5.33 -10.06
C GLU A 29 -24.03 5.51 -9.58
N GLY A 30 -23.06 4.98 -10.36
CA GLY A 30 -21.64 5.03 -10.03
C GLY A 30 -21.17 4.03 -8.95
N LYS A 31 -22.06 3.17 -8.46
CA LYS A 31 -21.74 2.12 -7.48
C LYS A 31 -21.66 0.75 -8.15
N LEU A 32 -20.74 -0.07 -7.69
CA LEU A 32 -20.59 -1.45 -8.15
C LEU A 32 -21.70 -2.34 -7.54
N ASP A 33 -22.42 -3.04 -8.41
CA ASP A 33 -23.36 -4.10 -8.07
C ASP A 33 -22.60 -5.44 -8.07
N ILE A 34 -22.27 -5.91 -6.88
CA ILE A 34 -21.47 -7.13 -6.69
C ILE A 34 -22.24 -8.36 -7.16
N ASP A 35 -23.54 -8.44 -6.92
CA ASP A 35 -24.36 -9.59 -7.29
C ASP A 35 -24.41 -9.74 -8.82
N LYS A 36 -24.54 -8.64 -9.56
CA LYS A 36 -24.45 -8.67 -11.02
C LYS A 36 -23.08 -9.11 -11.51
N LEU A 37 -22.00 -8.62 -10.88
CA LEU A 37 -20.64 -9.01 -11.24
C LEU A 37 -20.43 -10.51 -11.04
N LEU A 38 -20.85 -11.06 -9.91
CA LEU A 38 -20.80 -12.49 -9.62
C LEU A 38 -21.60 -13.32 -10.64
N ASN A 39 -22.80 -12.86 -10.98
CA ASN A 39 -23.65 -13.53 -12.00
C ASN A 39 -23.00 -13.56 -13.38
N ILE A 40 -22.28 -12.50 -13.77
CA ILE A 40 -21.61 -12.42 -15.07
C ILE A 40 -20.33 -13.28 -15.07
N CYS A 41 -19.57 -13.30 -13.98
CA CYS A 41 -18.33 -14.07 -13.89
C CYS A 41 -18.55 -15.57 -13.72
N GLY A 42 -19.71 -16.00 -13.21
CA GLY A 42 -20.13 -17.40 -13.12
C GLY A 42 -19.54 -18.15 -11.93
N GLU A 43 -18.22 -18.15 -11.79
CA GLU A 43 -17.52 -18.84 -10.70
C GLU A 43 -16.92 -17.85 -9.72
N TYR A 44 -17.15 -18.04 -8.43
CA TYR A 44 -16.58 -17.21 -7.35
C TYR A 44 -16.31 -18.07 -6.11
N ILE A 45 -15.44 -17.58 -5.23
CA ILE A 45 -15.13 -18.26 -3.97
C ILE A 45 -16.24 -17.93 -2.98
N ASP A 46 -17.00 -18.93 -2.57
CA ASP A 46 -17.99 -18.84 -1.50
C ASP A 46 -17.30 -18.68 -0.13
N ASP A 47 -17.94 -18.00 0.81
CA ASP A 47 -17.42 -17.84 2.17
C ASP A 47 -17.32 -19.19 2.91
N ASP A 48 -18.11 -20.18 2.53
CA ASP A 48 -18.07 -21.56 3.07
C ASP A 48 -16.93 -22.40 2.49
N PHE A 49 -16.19 -21.91 1.47
CA PHE A 49 -15.06 -22.62 0.89
C PHE A 49 -13.81 -22.42 1.74
N GLU A 50 -13.25 -23.52 2.26
CA GLU A 50 -11.96 -23.50 2.94
C GLU A 50 -10.86 -23.05 1.99
N LYS A 51 -10.34 -21.83 2.19
CA LYS A 51 -9.25 -21.26 1.41
C LYS A 51 -8.04 -21.00 2.28
N TYR A 52 -6.86 -21.29 1.76
CA TYR A 52 -5.63 -20.87 2.41
C TYR A 52 -5.46 -19.36 2.24
N GLU A 53 -5.56 -18.60 3.32
CA GLU A 53 -5.41 -17.15 3.31
C GLU A 53 -4.52 -16.68 4.45
N PHE A 54 -3.55 -15.84 4.12
CA PHE A 54 -2.72 -15.18 5.11
C PHE A 54 -3.42 -13.92 5.63
N LYS A 55 -3.98 -14.01 6.84
CA LYS A 55 -4.72 -12.93 7.51
C LYS A 55 -3.95 -12.44 8.73
N TRP A 56 -3.99 -11.15 8.98
CA TRP A 56 -3.52 -10.52 10.21
C TRP A 56 -4.36 -9.29 10.52
N LYS A 57 -4.31 -8.80 11.77
CA LYS A 57 -5.01 -7.59 12.18
C LYS A 57 -4.40 -6.36 11.49
N GLY A 58 -5.21 -5.57 10.80
CA GLY A 58 -4.80 -4.36 10.09
C GLY A 58 -4.54 -4.55 8.58
N LYS A 59 -4.65 -5.76 8.02
CA LYS A 59 -4.45 -6.00 6.58
C LYS A 59 -5.31 -5.08 5.70
N ASN A 60 -6.59 -4.92 6.04
CA ASN A 60 -7.50 -4.06 5.28
C ASN A 60 -7.16 -2.57 5.42
N ASP A 61 -6.68 -2.15 6.60
CA ASP A 61 -6.27 -0.76 6.82
C ASP A 61 -4.98 -0.44 6.05
N CYS A 62 -4.06 -1.42 5.89
CA CYS A 62 -2.90 -1.31 5.02
C CYS A 62 -3.29 -1.07 3.56
N LEU A 63 -4.31 -1.76 3.06
CA LEU A 63 -4.81 -1.56 1.71
C LEU A 63 -5.34 -0.14 1.52
N LYS A 64 -6.15 0.33 2.48
CA LYS A 64 -6.68 1.71 2.48
C LYS A 64 -5.56 2.74 2.56
N LEU A 65 -4.53 2.49 3.41
CA LEU A 65 -3.37 3.38 3.56
C LEU A 65 -2.57 3.50 2.26
N ALA A 66 -2.34 2.39 1.57
CA ALA A 66 -1.68 2.40 0.26
C ALA A 66 -2.50 3.15 -0.82
N GLN A 67 -3.83 3.15 -0.72
CA GLN A 67 -4.72 3.86 -1.64
C GLN A 67 -4.89 5.34 -1.29
N ARG A 68 -4.65 5.73 -0.02
CA ARG A 68 -4.77 7.14 0.39
C ARG A 68 -3.82 8.01 -0.40
N ARG A 69 -4.35 9.01 -1.08
CA ARG A 69 -3.59 9.95 -1.89
C ARG A 69 -2.69 10.83 -1.02
N SER A 70 -1.50 11.14 -1.52
CA SER A 70 -0.58 12.12 -0.92
C SER A 70 -0.79 13.48 -1.56
N ALA A 71 -0.77 14.54 -0.74
CA ALA A 71 -0.70 15.94 -1.16
C ALA A 71 0.76 16.45 -1.23
N GLY A 72 1.74 15.59 -0.93
CA GLY A 72 3.15 15.93 -1.00
C GLY A 72 3.65 16.16 -2.42
N THR A 73 4.76 16.86 -2.53
CA THR A 73 5.48 17.06 -3.80
C THR A 73 6.98 16.94 -3.59
N LEU A 74 7.68 16.46 -4.60
CA LEU A 74 9.13 16.46 -4.61
C LEU A 74 9.66 17.89 -4.88
N ARG A 75 10.62 18.33 -4.08
CA ARG A 75 11.28 19.63 -4.26
C ARG A 75 12.71 19.40 -4.72
N PRO A 76 13.12 19.97 -5.88
CA PRO A 76 14.50 19.91 -6.33
C PRO A 76 15.44 20.59 -5.32
N CYS A 77 16.55 19.94 -4.99
CA CYS A 77 17.64 20.49 -4.17
C CYS A 77 18.91 20.57 -5.00
N ARG A 78 19.06 21.65 -5.78
CA ARG A 78 20.20 21.83 -6.69
C ARG A 78 21.50 22.03 -5.94
N GLU A 79 21.45 22.65 -4.78
CA GLU A 79 22.61 23.00 -3.96
C GLU A 79 23.36 21.77 -3.44
N GLU A 80 22.63 20.67 -3.21
CA GLU A 80 23.19 19.41 -2.73
C GLU A 80 23.36 18.37 -3.84
N SER A 81 22.98 18.72 -5.08
CA SER A 81 23.06 17.80 -6.21
C SER A 81 24.43 17.86 -6.90
N VAL A 82 24.94 16.68 -7.27
CA VAL A 82 26.17 16.55 -8.07
C VAL A 82 25.79 16.39 -9.53
N ASP A 83 26.37 17.25 -10.39
CA ASP A 83 26.13 17.25 -11.84
C ASP A 83 24.63 17.30 -12.21
N TRP A 84 23.94 18.26 -11.62
CA TRP A 84 22.48 18.43 -11.75
C TRP A 84 21.99 18.39 -13.22
N GLU A 85 22.75 18.98 -14.14
CA GLU A 85 22.29 19.15 -15.53
C GLU A 85 22.41 17.84 -16.35
N ASN A 86 23.29 16.89 -15.96
CA ASN A 86 23.57 15.70 -16.76
C ASN A 86 23.22 14.38 -16.04
N THR A 87 23.03 14.40 -14.71
CA THR A 87 22.74 13.18 -13.98
C THR A 87 21.32 12.67 -14.28
N GLU A 88 21.19 11.35 -14.47
CA GLU A 88 19.92 10.65 -14.55
C GLU A 88 19.57 9.94 -13.22
N ASN A 89 20.45 10.04 -12.22
CA ASN A 89 20.24 9.45 -10.90
C ASN A 89 19.43 10.37 -10.00
N LEU A 90 18.56 9.80 -9.18
CA LEU A 90 17.74 10.52 -8.21
C LEU A 90 18.01 10.00 -6.81
N TYR A 91 18.28 10.92 -5.89
CA TYR A 91 18.20 10.68 -4.45
C TYR A 91 16.99 11.41 -3.91
N ILE A 92 16.11 10.70 -3.21
CA ILE A 92 14.87 11.28 -2.67
C ILE A 92 14.87 11.06 -1.17
N GLU A 93 14.84 12.16 -0.42
CA GLU A 93 14.77 12.17 1.04
C GLU A 93 13.34 12.44 1.50
N GLY A 94 12.87 11.63 2.47
CA GLY A 94 11.53 11.77 3.04
C GLY A 94 10.97 10.46 3.55
N ASP A 95 9.72 10.49 4.03
CA ASP A 95 9.00 9.27 4.36
C ASP A 95 8.79 8.40 3.12
N ASN A 96 9.26 7.17 3.17
CA ASN A 96 9.27 6.30 1.99
C ASN A 96 7.87 5.86 1.55
N LEU A 97 6.88 5.79 2.44
CA LEU A 97 5.50 5.48 2.07
C LEU A 97 4.89 6.63 1.26
N GLU A 98 5.09 7.89 1.71
CA GLU A 98 4.64 9.07 0.98
C GLU A 98 5.37 9.23 -0.35
N VAL A 99 6.68 9.00 -0.38
CA VAL A 99 7.48 9.01 -1.61
C VAL A 99 6.96 7.98 -2.61
N LEU A 100 6.69 6.74 -2.18
CA LEU A 100 6.14 5.70 -3.05
C LEU A 100 4.78 6.09 -3.65
N LYS A 101 3.93 6.80 -2.92
CA LYS A 101 2.65 7.33 -3.43
C LYS A 101 2.87 8.40 -4.50
N ILE A 102 3.81 9.32 -4.27
CA ILE A 102 4.15 10.39 -5.22
C ILE A 102 4.73 9.80 -6.51
N LEU A 103 5.61 8.83 -6.39
CA LEU A 103 6.26 8.17 -7.53
C LEU A 103 5.28 7.41 -8.45
N GLN A 104 4.07 7.04 -7.95
CA GLN A 104 3.05 6.42 -8.80
C GLN A 104 2.72 7.28 -10.05
N SER A 105 2.79 8.60 -9.94
CA SER A 105 2.47 9.50 -11.06
C SER A 105 3.47 9.42 -12.22
N SER A 106 4.76 9.22 -11.91
CA SER A 106 5.84 9.29 -12.91
C SER A 106 6.44 7.93 -13.26
N TYR A 107 6.42 6.98 -12.32
CA TYR A 107 7.14 5.70 -12.42
C TYR A 107 6.24 4.46 -12.40
N TYR A 108 4.91 4.61 -12.50
CA TYR A 108 4.00 3.48 -12.58
C TYR A 108 4.39 2.53 -13.71
N ARG A 109 4.67 1.25 -13.38
CA ARG A 109 5.11 0.19 -14.31
C ARG A 109 6.36 0.54 -15.13
N LYS A 110 7.29 1.30 -14.56
CA LYS A 110 8.52 1.70 -15.25
C LYS A 110 9.80 1.16 -14.61
N VAL A 111 9.75 0.76 -13.34
CA VAL A 111 10.92 0.31 -12.59
C VAL A 111 11.26 -1.14 -12.97
N LYS A 112 12.50 -1.41 -13.31
CA LYS A 112 12.98 -2.75 -13.68
C LYS A 112 13.36 -3.59 -12.47
N MET A 113 13.98 -2.96 -11.48
CA MET A 113 14.46 -3.65 -10.27
C MET A 113 14.25 -2.76 -9.05
N ILE A 114 13.79 -3.37 -7.98
CA ILE A 114 13.74 -2.78 -6.64
C ILE A 114 14.59 -3.66 -5.73
N TYR A 115 15.48 -3.04 -4.98
CA TYR A 115 16.29 -3.69 -3.96
C TYR A 115 16.06 -2.99 -2.63
N ILE A 116 15.68 -3.73 -1.60
CA ILE A 116 15.44 -3.20 -0.26
C ILE A 116 16.09 -4.09 0.80
N ASP A 117 16.50 -3.44 1.88
CA ASP A 117 17.00 -4.08 3.10
C ASP A 117 16.13 -3.60 4.27
N PRO A 118 14.97 -4.24 4.51
CA PRO A 118 14.04 -3.82 5.54
C PRO A 118 14.43 -4.38 6.91
N PRO A 119 13.86 -3.87 8.01
CA PRO A 119 13.93 -4.52 9.32
C PRO A 119 13.49 -5.98 9.23
N TYR A 120 14.24 -6.91 9.87
CA TYR A 120 14.04 -8.36 9.69
C TYR A 120 12.97 -8.99 10.60
N ASN A 121 12.21 -8.19 11.33
CA ASN A 121 11.14 -8.66 12.20
C ASN A 121 11.61 -9.58 13.34
N THR A 122 12.79 -9.29 13.90
CA THR A 122 13.42 -10.08 14.98
C THR A 122 12.86 -9.76 16.37
N GLY A 123 11.89 -8.84 16.47
CA GLY A 123 11.26 -8.41 17.72
C GLY A 123 11.92 -7.22 18.40
N ASN A 124 13.15 -6.86 18.01
CA ASN A 124 13.87 -5.67 18.48
C ASN A 124 14.11 -4.65 17.35
N ASP A 125 13.61 -4.93 16.17
CA ASP A 125 13.82 -4.09 15.00
C ASP A 125 13.02 -2.80 15.09
N PHE A 126 13.60 -1.74 14.56
CA PHE A 126 12.91 -0.48 14.39
C PHE A 126 11.80 -0.65 13.34
N VAL A 127 10.57 -0.32 13.72
CA VAL A 127 9.40 -0.29 12.83
C VAL A 127 8.97 1.17 12.71
N TYR A 128 8.82 1.66 11.49
CA TYR A 128 8.30 3.01 11.27
C TYR A 128 6.89 3.13 11.82
N GLU A 129 6.64 4.17 12.60
CA GLU A 129 5.30 4.55 13.02
C GLU A 129 4.61 5.28 11.86
N ASP A 130 3.97 4.50 11.01
CA ASP A 130 3.03 5.08 10.05
C ASP A 130 1.80 5.58 10.81
N ASP A 131 1.02 6.48 10.23
CA ASP A 131 -0.20 7.06 10.81
C ASP A 131 -1.31 6.01 11.06
N TYR A 132 -0.91 4.84 11.52
CA TYR A 132 -1.76 3.87 12.18
C TYR A 132 -2.09 4.39 13.56
N LYS A 133 -2.98 5.35 13.61
CA LYS A 133 -3.61 5.73 14.88
C LYS A 133 -4.57 4.64 15.33
N ASP A 134 -4.02 3.48 15.64
CA ASP A 134 -4.68 2.59 16.60
C ASP A 134 -3.82 2.64 17.87
N PRO A 135 -4.19 3.47 18.85
CA PRO A 135 -3.43 3.54 20.10
C PRO A 135 -3.37 2.13 20.69
N ILE A 136 -2.25 1.80 21.32
CA ILE A 136 -2.08 0.59 22.15
C ILE A 136 -3.27 0.39 23.10
N GLU A 137 -3.93 1.49 23.51
CA GLU A 137 -5.15 1.52 24.31
C GLU A 137 -6.34 0.86 23.61
N ARG A 138 -6.58 1.14 22.34
CA ARG A 138 -7.71 0.57 21.58
C ARG A 138 -7.50 -0.93 21.30
N TYR A 139 -6.26 -1.37 21.13
CA TYR A 139 -5.96 -2.79 21.03
C TYR A 139 -6.25 -3.52 22.33
N LYS A 140 -5.91 -2.92 23.50
CA LYS A 140 -6.23 -3.45 24.81
C LYS A 140 -7.73 -3.52 25.07
N GLU A 141 -8.48 -2.51 24.63
CA GLU A 141 -9.94 -2.47 24.75
C GLU A 141 -10.64 -3.54 23.90
N VAL A 142 -10.20 -3.72 22.65
CA VAL A 142 -10.82 -4.69 21.72
C VAL A 142 -10.46 -6.14 22.05
N THR A 143 -9.28 -6.39 22.65
CA THR A 143 -8.81 -7.75 22.95
C THR A 143 -9.00 -8.17 24.40
N SER A 144 -9.48 -7.31 25.29
CA SER A 144 -9.70 -7.57 26.75
C SER A 144 -8.48 -8.14 27.48
N GLN A 145 -7.24 -7.81 27.01
CA GLN A 145 -6.02 -8.43 27.49
C GLN A 145 -5.21 -7.52 28.40
N THR A 146 -5.18 -7.85 29.68
CA THR A 146 -4.56 -7.04 30.74
C THR A 146 -3.33 -7.65 31.40
N THR A 147 -2.74 -8.75 30.92
CA THR A 147 -1.61 -9.43 31.61
C THR A 147 -0.29 -9.42 30.86
N LYS A 148 0.78 -9.10 31.61
CA LYS A 148 2.16 -8.84 31.16
C LYS A 148 2.99 -10.07 30.73
N SER A 149 2.44 -11.26 30.66
CA SER A 149 3.24 -12.50 30.53
C SER A 149 2.77 -13.45 29.43
N ASN A 150 2.34 -12.93 28.27
CA ASN A 150 1.72 -13.80 27.27
C ASN A 150 2.50 -13.82 25.94
N PRO A 151 2.62 -14.99 25.25
CA PRO A 151 3.18 -15.15 23.90
C PRO A 151 2.56 -14.23 22.84
N GLU A 152 1.45 -13.59 23.15
CA GLU A 152 0.75 -12.61 22.32
C GLU A 152 1.54 -11.33 21.99
N THR A 153 2.59 -11.01 22.77
CA THR A 153 3.50 -9.93 22.42
C THR A 153 4.26 -10.22 21.12
N MET A 154 4.59 -11.48 20.83
CA MET A 154 5.22 -11.86 19.57
C MET A 154 4.29 -11.64 18.37
N GLY A 155 3.03 -12.03 18.47
CA GLY A 155 2.04 -11.78 17.41
C GLY A 155 1.83 -10.30 17.09
N ARG A 156 1.98 -9.42 18.08
CA ARG A 156 1.90 -7.96 17.90
C ARG A 156 3.09 -7.42 17.12
N PHE A 157 4.32 -7.85 17.43
CA PHE A 157 5.51 -7.43 16.71
C PHE A 157 5.43 -7.80 15.24
N HIS A 158 5.05 -9.03 14.92
CA HIS A 158 4.86 -9.48 13.55
C HIS A 158 3.75 -8.71 12.83
N THR A 159 2.64 -8.41 13.53
CA THR A 159 1.53 -7.62 12.98
C THR A 159 1.98 -6.19 12.65
N ASN A 160 2.71 -5.52 13.53
CA ASN A 160 3.22 -4.18 13.29
C ASN A 160 4.17 -4.14 12.09
N TRP A 161 5.08 -5.12 12.01
CA TRP A 161 5.98 -5.26 10.89
C TRP A 161 5.23 -5.50 9.57
N LEU A 162 4.25 -6.39 9.55
CA LEU A 162 3.41 -6.64 8.38
C LEU A 162 2.63 -5.39 7.96
N ASN A 163 2.10 -4.65 8.92
CA ASN A 163 1.38 -3.42 8.66
C ASN A 163 2.29 -2.33 8.08
N MET A 164 3.54 -2.26 8.50
CA MET A 164 4.55 -1.35 7.92
C MET A 164 4.96 -1.78 6.51
N MET A 165 5.27 -3.05 6.31
CA MET A 165 5.81 -3.56 5.05
C MET A 165 4.77 -3.66 3.93
N TYR A 166 3.58 -4.13 4.23
CA TYR A 166 2.59 -4.47 3.22
C TYR A 166 2.17 -3.29 2.32
N PRO A 167 1.84 -2.09 2.84
CA PRO A 167 1.50 -0.95 1.99
C PRO A 167 2.68 -0.52 1.10
N ARG A 168 3.91 -0.60 1.60
CA ARG A 168 5.13 -0.28 0.84
C ARG A 168 5.36 -1.26 -0.30
N LEU A 169 5.28 -2.55 -0.01
CA LEU A 169 5.40 -3.59 -1.04
C LEU A 169 4.29 -3.51 -2.09
N ARG A 170 3.07 -3.17 -1.66
CA ARG A 170 1.94 -2.97 -2.58
C ARG A 170 2.19 -1.83 -3.56
N LEU A 171 2.68 -0.69 -3.08
CA LEU A 171 3.02 0.46 -3.93
C LEU A 171 4.25 0.18 -4.77
N ALA A 172 5.26 -0.49 -4.23
CA ALA A 172 6.44 -0.91 -4.97
C ALA A 172 6.09 -1.84 -6.14
N ALA A 173 5.19 -2.80 -5.93
CA ALA A 173 4.70 -3.68 -6.99
C ALA A 173 4.05 -2.90 -8.15
N ASN A 174 3.34 -1.82 -7.86
CA ASN A 174 2.76 -0.96 -8.89
C ASN A 174 3.81 -0.20 -9.72
N LEU A 175 4.99 0.06 -9.15
CA LEU A 175 6.09 0.72 -9.88
C LEU A 175 6.81 -0.26 -10.81
N LEU A 176 6.82 -1.56 -10.49
CA LEU A 176 7.51 -2.56 -11.28
C LEU A 176 6.85 -2.76 -12.65
N ARG A 177 7.69 -2.94 -13.66
CA ARG A 177 7.30 -3.43 -14.98
C ARG A 177 6.83 -4.88 -14.87
N ASP A 178 6.16 -5.39 -15.92
CA ASP A 178 5.72 -6.80 -15.97
C ASP A 178 6.90 -7.79 -15.90
N ASP A 179 8.07 -7.40 -16.39
CA ASP A 179 9.33 -8.14 -16.34
C ASP A 179 10.26 -7.62 -15.22
N GLY A 180 9.73 -6.86 -14.27
CA GLY A 180 10.47 -6.30 -13.15
C GLY A 180 10.60 -7.29 -11.99
N VAL A 181 11.62 -7.07 -11.14
CA VAL A 181 11.93 -7.92 -9.99
C VAL A 181 12.13 -7.08 -8.73
N ILE A 182 11.82 -7.64 -7.57
CA ILE A 182 12.16 -7.07 -6.27
C ILE A 182 13.00 -8.07 -5.47
N PHE A 183 14.07 -7.57 -4.86
CA PHE A 183 14.92 -8.30 -3.91
C PHE A 183 14.73 -7.71 -2.51
N ILE A 184 14.54 -8.62 -1.53
CA ILE A 184 14.27 -8.28 -0.12
C ILE A 184 15.20 -9.11 0.75
#